data_caae03ee5133e806d0f8486013bd5b06
#
_entry.id   caae03ee5133e806d0f8486013bd5b06
#
_cell.length_a   1.000
_cell.length_b   1.000
_cell.length_c   1.000
_cell.angle_alpha   90.00
_cell.angle_beta   90.00
_cell.angle_gamma   90.00
#
_symmetry.space_group_name_H-M   'P 1'
#
loop_
_entity.id
_entity.type
_entity.pdbx_description
1 polymer ?
#
loop_
_entity_poly.entity_id
_entity_poly.type
_entity_poly.pdbx_seq_one_letter_code
_entity_poly.pdbx_strand_id
1 'polypeptide(L)'
;PEPVQPTIVETLRAAAEPLPALDDTEFAAAFDRFGGARVVLLGEASHGTSEFYRARAAITRRLIERHGFTMVAVEADWPDAAAIDRHVRHLQHEPMRTPPFTRFPTWMWRNRDVDAFVNFLRRHNGERPQAERTGFYGLDLYNMTASIAAVLAYLDSVDPEAAAIARRRYGCLEPFSREPAAYGREALTKGYAMCEEPVMQSLMDMLRKQLDYVRHDGDRFFDATQNARLIADAERYYRIMYYGAHHSWNLRDNHMFDTLQRLMAWGGKDSKVVVWAHNSHIGDARYTDMGTCLLYTSDAADDLLC
;
A
#
# COMPACT_ATOMS: atom_id res chain seq x y z
N PRO A 1 -47.88 -5.70 -24.63
CA PRO A 1 -46.97 -6.54 -23.87
C PRO A 1 -45.72 -5.72 -23.53
N GLU A 2 -45.45 -5.51 -22.24
CA GLU A 2 -44.18 -4.90 -21.80
C GLU A 2 -43.02 -5.80 -22.21
N PRO A 3 -41.91 -5.22 -22.66
CA PRO A 3 -40.72 -6.01 -22.98
C PRO A 3 -40.25 -6.71 -21.71
N VAL A 4 -40.07 -8.03 -21.78
CA VAL A 4 -39.53 -8.84 -20.68
C VAL A 4 -38.10 -8.33 -20.41
N GLN A 5 -37.84 -7.81 -19.22
CA GLN A 5 -36.53 -7.37 -18.82
C GLN A 5 -35.57 -8.59 -18.74
N PRO A 6 -34.35 -8.50 -19.30
CA PRO A 6 -33.41 -9.60 -19.22
C PRO A 6 -33.04 -9.89 -17.77
N THR A 7 -32.86 -11.15 -17.45
CA THR A 7 -32.32 -11.57 -16.15
C THR A 7 -30.88 -11.08 -15.97
N ILE A 8 -30.42 -10.98 -14.71
CA ILE A 8 -29.01 -10.61 -14.39
C ILE A 8 -28.04 -11.55 -15.14
N VAL A 9 -28.34 -12.85 -15.21
CA VAL A 9 -27.49 -13.83 -15.90
C VAL A 9 -27.42 -13.55 -17.41
N GLU A 10 -28.54 -13.21 -18.04
CA GLU A 10 -28.56 -12.85 -19.48
C GLU A 10 -27.81 -11.55 -19.73
N THR A 11 -27.97 -10.54 -18.86
CA THR A 11 -27.24 -9.27 -18.94
C THR A 11 -25.74 -9.49 -18.80
N LEU A 12 -25.29 -10.27 -17.82
CA LEU A 12 -23.87 -10.60 -17.64
C LEU A 12 -23.28 -11.38 -18.82
N ARG A 13 -24.02 -12.38 -19.34
CA ARG A 13 -23.58 -13.12 -20.53
C ARG A 13 -23.45 -12.25 -21.76
N ALA A 14 -24.36 -11.30 -21.96
CA ALA A 14 -24.30 -10.38 -23.10
C ALA A 14 -23.14 -9.39 -23.01
N ALA A 15 -22.73 -9.01 -21.78
CA ALA A 15 -21.64 -8.08 -21.51
C ALA A 15 -20.28 -8.77 -21.37
N ALA A 16 -20.24 -10.10 -21.17
CA ALA A 16 -18.99 -10.84 -20.97
C ALA A 16 -18.14 -10.85 -22.24
N GLU A 17 -16.88 -10.52 -22.07
CA GLU A 17 -15.86 -10.62 -23.11
C GLU A 17 -15.06 -11.93 -22.94
N PRO A 18 -14.70 -12.64 -24.01
CA PRO A 18 -13.79 -13.78 -23.94
C PRO A 18 -12.43 -13.34 -23.41
N LEU A 19 -11.91 -14.02 -22.41
CA LEU A 19 -10.57 -13.80 -21.90
C LEU A 19 -9.68 -14.99 -22.29
N PRO A 20 -8.51 -14.76 -22.91
CA PRO A 20 -7.56 -15.83 -23.18
C PRO A 20 -7.15 -16.57 -21.89
N ALA A 21 -6.68 -17.80 -22.00
CA ALA A 21 -6.17 -18.55 -20.87
C ALA A 21 -4.99 -17.80 -20.21
N LEU A 22 -4.86 -17.90 -18.89
CA LEU A 22 -3.84 -17.17 -18.14
C LEU A 22 -2.40 -17.43 -18.62
N ASP A 23 -2.14 -18.62 -19.15
CA ASP A 23 -0.84 -19.01 -19.70
C ASP A 23 -0.66 -18.64 -21.17
N ASP A 24 -1.68 -18.06 -21.81
CA ASP A 24 -1.61 -17.54 -23.16
C ASP A 24 -0.86 -16.20 -23.18
N THR A 25 -0.01 -16.00 -24.18
CA THR A 25 0.70 -14.73 -24.41
C THR A 25 -0.24 -13.56 -24.68
N GLU A 26 -1.43 -13.83 -25.21
CA GLU A 26 -2.46 -12.82 -25.50
C GLU A 26 -3.27 -12.42 -24.25
N PHE A 27 -3.17 -13.16 -23.15
CA PHE A 27 -3.91 -12.83 -21.91
C PHE A 27 -3.68 -11.38 -21.49
N ALA A 28 -2.42 -11.00 -21.32
CA ALA A 28 -2.09 -9.64 -20.86
C ALA A 28 -2.39 -8.57 -21.92
N ALA A 29 -2.36 -8.91 -23.20
CA ALA A 29 -2.67 -7.98 -24.30
C ALA A 29 -4.13 -7.52 -24.30
N ALA A 30 -5.05 -8.34 -23.79
CA ALA A 30 -6.47 -7.97 -23.63
C ALA A 30 -6.66 -6.73 -22.73
N PHE A 31 -5.66 -6.40 -21.90
CA PHE A 31 -5.67 -5.26 -20.97
C PHE A 31 -4.94 -4.01 -21.49
N ASP A 32 -4.41 -4.01 -22.73
CA ASP A 32 -3.76 -2.84 -23.34
C ASP A 32 -4.67 -1.62 -23.42
N ARG A 33 -5.99 -1.82 -23.46
CA ARG A 33 -7.01 -0.76 -23.42
C ARG A 33 -6.91 0.15 -22.18
N PHE A 34 -6.34 -0.34 -21.08
CA PHE A 34 -6.11 0.43 -19.87
C PHE A 34 -4.75 1.15 -19.84
N GLY A 35 -3.91 0.96 -20.84
CA GLY A 35 -2.57 1.55 -20.92
C GLY A 35 -2.53 3.07 -20.92
N GLY A 36 -3.65 3.74 -21.29
CA GLY A 36 -3.80 5.20 -21.22
C GLY A 36 -4.12 5.74 -19.83
N ALA A 37 -4.56 4.91 -18.90
CA ALA A 37 -4.90 5.32 -17.54
C ALA A 37 -3.64 5.67 -16.72
N ARG A 38 -3.80 6.58 -15.75
CA ARG A 38 -2.73 6.87 -14.77
C ARG A 38 -2.73 5.88 -13.62
N VAL A 39 -3.88 5.34 -13.27
CA VAL A 39 -4.08 4.34 -12.21
C VAL A 39 -4.82 3.15 -12.79
N VAL A 40 -4.31 1.96 -12.59
CA VAL A 40 -4.98 0.69 -12.93
C VAL A 40 -5.13 -0.11 -11.65
N LEU A 41 -6.36 -0.42 -11.25
CA LEU A 41 -6.68 -1.20 -10.06
C LEU A 41 -6.89 -2.66 -10.45
N LEU A 42 -6.09 -3.57 -9.89
CA LEU A 42 -6.18 -5.00 -10.12
C LEU A 42 -6.58 -5.71 -8.81
N GLY A 43 -7.85 -6.12 -8.77
CA GLY A 43 -8.44 -6.77 -7.61
C GLY A 43 -8.13 -8.25 -7.49
N GLU A 44 -8.51 -8.79 -6.35
CA GLU A 44 -8.64 -10.22 -6.09
C GLU A 44 -9.86 -10.49 -5.22
N ALA A 45 -10.54 -11.60 -5.46
CA ALA A 45 -11.72 -12.00 -4.67
C ALA A 45 -11.33 -12.73 -3.38
N SER A 46 -10.12 -13.25 -3.29
CA SER A 46 -9.55 -13.91 -2.11
C SER A 46 -8.03 -13.81 -2.13
N HIS A 47 -7.44 -13.55 -0.96
CA HIS A 47 -5.99 -13.61 -0.79
C HIS A 47 -5.46 -15.05 -0.96
N GLY A 48 -4.23 -15.18 -1.46
CA GLY A 48 -3.52 -16.47 -1.54
C GLY A 48 -3.88 -17.35 -2.73
N THR A 49 -4.75 -16.90 -3.64
CA THR A 49 -5.09 -17.62 -4.87
C THR A 49 -4.04 -17.35 -5.95
N SER A 50 -3.29 -18.38 -6.35
CA SER A 50 -2.17 -18.27 -7.30
C SER A 50 -2.58 -17.63 -8.63
N GLU A 51 -3.76 -17.97 -9.15
CA GLU A 51 -4.28 -17.44 -10.41
C GLU A 51 -4.44 -15.92 -10.37
N PHE A 52 -4.87 -15.34 -9.24
CA PHE A 52 -4.95 -13.88 -9.11
C PHE A 52 -3.57 -13.24 -9.12
N TYR A 53 -2.58 -13.79 -8.39
CA TYR A 53 -1.21 -13.26 -8.42
C TYR A 53 -0.60 -13.35 -9.80
N ARG A 54 -0.76 -14.47 -10.49
CA ARG A 54 -0.25 -14.68 -11.86
C ARG A 54 -0.91 -13.74 -12.86
N ALA A 55 -2.24 -13.57 -12.79
CA ALA A 55 -2.98 -12.65 -13.65
C ALA A 55 -2.51 -11.20 -13.43
N ARG A 56 -2.48 -10.74 -12.18
CA ARG A 56 -2.00 -9.39 -11.84
C ARG A 56 -0.55 -9.19 -12.28
N ALA A 57 0.32 -10.18 -12.08
CA ALA A 57 1.70 -10.11 -12.53
C ALA A 57 1.82 -10.01 -14.05
N ALA A 58 1.07 -10.80 -14.82
CA ALA A 58 1.09 -10.76 -16.28
C ALA A 58 0.62 -9.40 -16.83
N ILE A 59 -0.51 -8.89 -16.31
CA ILE A 59 -1.06 -7.58 -16.69
C ILE A 59 -0.08 -6.47 -16.32
N THR A 60 0.45 -6.47 -15.09
CA THR A 60 1.38 -5.44 -14.61
C THR A 60 2.68 -5.41 -15.41
N ARG A 61 3.24 -6.59 -15.74
CA ARG A 61 4.42 -6.68 -16.62
C ARG A 61 4.15 -6.01 -17.97
N ARG A 62 3.01 -6.31 -18.60
CA ARG A 62 2.61 -5.71 -19.87
C ARG A 62 2.48 -4.19 -19.76
N LEU A 63 1.83 -3.69 -18.71
CA LEU A 63 1.67 -2.26 -18.46
C LEU A 63 3.03 -1.55 -18.26
N ILE A 64 3.95 -2.17 -17.55
CA ILE A 64 5.32 -1.67 -17.37
C ILE A 64 6.07 -1.65 -18.71
N GLU A 65 6.10 -2.78 -19.42
CA GLU A 65 6.93 -2.95 -20.61
C GLU A 65 6.43 -2.15 -21.82
N ARG A 66 5.11 -1.91 -21.95
CA ARG A 66 4.48 -1.33 -23.14
C ARG A 66 3.80 0.02 -22.90
N HIS A 67 3.41 0.34 -21.69
CA HIS A 67 2.55 1.50 -21.42
C HIS A 67 3.15 2.49 -20.41
N GLY A 68 4.41 2.30 -20.02
CA GLY A 68 5.15 3.26 -19.19
C GLY A 68 4.69 3.35 -17.74
N PHE A 69 4.14 2.27 -17.18
CA PHE A 69 3.87 2.20 -15.75
C PHE A 69 5.19 2.03 -14.99
N THR A 70 5.41 2.87 -13.98
CA THR A 70 6.66 2.92 -13.22
C THR A 70 6.47 2.64 -11.73
N MET A 71 5.24 2.40 -11.29
CA MET A 71 4.92 2.14 -9.89
C MET A 71 3.99 0.94 -9.77
N VAL A 72 4.30 0.06 -8.82
CA VAL A 72 3.44 -1.02 -8.35
C VAL A 72 3.15 -0.76 -6.88
N ALA A 73 1.90 -0.53 -6.54
CA ALA A 73 1.46 -0.27 -5.18
C ALA A 73 0.57 -1.42 -4.70
N VAL A 74 0.84 -1.97 -3.53
CA VAL A 74 0.18 -3.20 -3.07
C VAL A 74 -0.43 -3.02 -1.69
N GLU A 75 -1.48 -3.79 -1.39
CA GLU A 75 -2.11 -3.90 -0.06
C GLU A 75 -1.16 -4.63 0.90
N ALA A 76 -0.06 -3.98 1.22
CA ALA A 76 0.95 -4.47 2.14
C ALA A 76 1.54 -3.30 2.93
N ASP A 77 2.10 -3.59 4.09
CA ASP A 77 2.72 -2.56 4.93
C ASP A 77 3.86 -1.84 4.21
N TRP A 78 3.88 -0.52 4.31
CA TRP A 78 4.88 0.33 3.67
C TRP A 78 6.33 -0.11 3.94
N PRO A 79 6.80 -0.34 5.20
CA PRO A 79 8.21 -0.65 5.47
C PRO A 79 8.66 -1.98 4.86
N ASP A 80 7.76 -2.97 4.76
CA ASP A 80 8.05 -4.26 4.14
C ASP A 80 8.18 -4.11 2.61
N ALA A 81 7.25 -3.40 1.99
CA ALA A 81 7.31 -3.11 0.55
C ALA A 81 8.52 -2.22 0.19
N ALA A 82 8.90 -1.26 1.04
CA ALA A 82 10.09 -0.44 0.86
C ALA A 82 11.38 -1.28 0.85
N ALA A 83 11.43 -2.40 1.57
CA ALA A 83 12.55 -3.33 1.48
C ALA A 83 12.61 -4.02 0.11
N ILE A 84 11.46 -4.40 -0.45
CA ILE A 84 11.35 -4.91 -1.84
C ILE A 84 11.72 -3.81 -2.84
N ASP A 85 11.23 -2.58 -2.66
CA ASP A 85 11.56 -1.44 -3.55
C ASP A 85 13.07 -1.24 -3.67
N ARG A 86 13.76 -1.16 -2.53
CA ARG A 86 15.23 -1.03 -2.52
C ARG A 86 15.90 -2.19 -3.24
N HIS A 87 15.40 -3.40 -3.09
CA HIS A 87 15.95 -4.58 -3.77
C HIS A 87 15.71 -4.52 -5.29
N VAL A 88 14.50 -4.26 -5.75
CA VAL A 88 14.18 -4.27 -7.19
C VAL A 88 14.78 -3.08 -7.93
N ARG A 89 14.92 -1.93 -7.28
CA ARG A 89 15.56 -0.73 -7.84
C ARG A 89 17.07 -0.69 -7.69
N HIS A 90 17.70 -1.76 -7.15
CA HIS A 90 19.14 -1.83 -6.92
C HIS A 90 19.69 -0.69 -6.04
N LEU A 91 18.93 -0.28 -5.01
CA LEU A 91 19.32 0.77 -4.08
C LEU A 91 20.06 0.25 -2.84
N GLN A 92 20.13 -1.07 -2.68
CA GLN A 92 20.84 -1.72 -1.57
C GLN A 92 22.24 -2.15 -2.00
N HIS A 93 23.22 -1.82 -1.19
CA HIS A 93 24.60 -2.30 -1.33
C HIS A 93 24.85 -3.60 -0.54
N GLU A 94 23.97 -3.92 0.43
CA GLU A 94 24.07 -5.13 1.26
C GLU A 94 22.82 -6.03 1.06
N PRO A 95 22.96 -7.37 1.24
CA PRO A 95 21.84 -8.29 1.24
C PRO A 95 20.81 -7.92 2.30
N MET A 96 19.55 -8.18 2.01
CA MET A 96 18.45 -8.00 2.95
C MET A 96 18.65 -8.94 4.15
N ARG A 97 18.90 -8.39 5.34
CA ARG A 97 19.18 -9.16 6.57
C ARG A 97 17.93 -9.82 7.13
N THR A 98 16.80 -9.15 7.02
CA THR A 98 15.49 -9.65 7.49
C THR A 98 14.56 -9.73 6.30
N PRO A 99 13.93 -10.88 6.02
CA PRO A 99 12.96 -10.98 4.94
C PRO A 99 11.77 -10.09 5.26
N PRO A 100 11.19 -9.39 4.26
CA PRO A 100 9.96 -8.62 4.44
C PRO A 100 8.76 -9.54 4.67
N PHE A 101 7.64 -8.96 5.07
CA PHE A 101 6.36 -9.65 5.26
C PHE A 101 6.43 -10.79 6.28
N THR A 102 7.06 -10.53 7.44
CA THR A 102 7.16 -11.51 8.54
C THR A 102 5.93 -11.50 9.45
N ARG A 103 5.08 -10.47 9.36
CA ARG A 103 3.83 -10.39 10.10
C ARG A 103 2.76 -11.29 9.46
N PHE A 104 1.89 -11.87 10.26
CA PHE A 104 0.75 -12.66 9.77
C PHE A 104 -0.27 -11.75 9.03
N PRO A 105 -0.81 -12.18 7.90
CA PRO A 105 -0.59 -13.45 7.21
C PRO A 105 0.62 -13.42 6.25
N THR A 106 1.69 -14.13 6.60
CA THR A 106 2.96 -14.12 5.84
C THR A 106 2.80 -14.64 4.41
N TRP A 107 1.93 -15.62 4.21
CA TRP A 107 1.70 -16.27 2.91
C TRP A 107 1.11 -15.34 1.85
N MET A 108 0.47 -14.25 2.24
CA MET A 108 -0.15 -13.29 1.32
C MET A 108 0.88 -12.67 0.36
N TRP A 109 2.06 -12.32 0.86
CA TRP A 109 3.12 -11.70 0.05
C TRP A 109 4.39 -12.56 -0.04
N ARG A 110 4.56 -13.57 0.83
CA ARG A 110 5.69 -14.51 0.80
C ARG A 110 5.29 -15.80 0.11
N ASN A 111 5.07 -15.74 -1.20
CA ASN A 111 4.74 -16.88 -2.03
C ASN A 111 5.54 -16.87 -3.34
N ARG A 112 5.52 -17.98 -4.07
CA ARG A 112 6.31 -18.16 -5.29
C ARG A 112 5.93 -17.21 -6.42
N ASP A 113 4.64 -16.85 -6.53
CA ASP A 113 4.15 -15.98 -7.60
C ASP A 113 4.62 -14.54 -7.38
N VAL A 114 4.58 -14.04 -6.15
CA VAL A 114 5.13 -12.74 -5.77
C VAL A 114 6.64 -12.73 -5.94
N ASP A 115 7.36 -13.78 -5.50
CA ASP A 115 8.81 -13.89 -5.70
C ASP A 115 9.19 -13.84 -7.20
N ALA A 116 8.46 -14.57 -8.04
CA ALA A 116 8.67 -14.54 -9.48
C ALA A 116 8.46 -13.14 -10.08
N PHE A 117 7.45 -12.39 -9.60
CA PHE A 117 7.20 -11.01 -10.01
C PHE A 117 8.29 -10.05 -9.51
N VAL A 118 8.72 -10.15 -8.27
CA VAL A 118 9.83 -9.36 -7.71
C VAL A 118 11.12 -9.61 -8.49
N ASN A 119 11.43 -10.85 -8.82
CA ASN A 119 12.58 -11.21 -9.65
C ASN A 119 12.47 -10.65 -11.09
N PHE A 120 11.27 -10.60 -11.65
CA PHE A 120 11.05 -9.91 -12.93
C PHE A 120 11.37 -8.41 -12.79
N LEU A 121 10.80 -7.71 -11.79
CA LEU A 121 11.04 -6.28 -11.57
C LEU A 121 12.54 -5.99 -11.42
N ARG A 122 13.25 -6.81 -10.64
CA ARG A 122 14.68 -6.63 -10.44
C ARG A 122 15.48 -6.74 -11.74
N ARG A 123 15.19 -7.76 -12.58
CA ARG A 123 15.84 -7.90 -13.89
C ARG A 123 15.50 -6.73 -14.82
N HIS A 124 14.23 -6.38 -14.91
CA HIS A 124 13.74 -5.26 -15.71
C HIS A 124 14.42 -3.94 -15.35
N ASN A 125 14.60 -3.67 -14.07
CA ASN A 125 15.26 -2.48 -13.56
C ASN A 125 16.78 -2.50 -13.74
N GLY A 126 17.40 -3.67 -13.78
CA GLY A 126 18.85 -3.81 -13.97
C GLY A 126 19.37 -3.24 -15.30
N GLU A 127 18.51 -3.19 -16.31
CA GLU A 127 18.78 -2.68 -17.65
C GLU A 127 18.44 -1.19 -17.82
N ARG A 128 17.99 -0.50 -16.75
CA ARG A 128 17.47 0.87 -16.81
C ARG A 128 18.24 1.85 -15.92
N PRO A 129 18.35 3.11 -16.35
CA PRO A 129 18.81 4.20 -15.48
C PRO A 129 17.96 4.28 -14.21
N GLN A 130 18.55 4.67 -13.09
CA GLN A 130 17.88 4.72 -11.79
C GLN A 130 16.55 5.50 -11.82
N ALA A 131 16.50 6.60 -12.55
CA ALA A 131 15.29 7.44 -12.67
C ALA A 131 14.12 6.78 -13.42
N GLU A 132 14.40 5.72 -14.20
CA GLU A 132 13.38 5.00 -15.00
C GLU A 132 12.99 3.65 -14.37
N ARG A 133 13.55 3.32 -13.22
CA ARG A 133 13.30 2.03 -12.56
C ARG A 133 11.92 2.00 -11.94
N THR A 134 11.20 0.93 -12.18
CA THR A 134 9.89 0.67 -11.58
C THR A 134 10.02 0.40 -10.09
N GLY A 135 9.26 1.14 -9.28
CA GLY A 135 9.22 0.98 -7.83
C GLY A 135 8.13 0.02 -7.35
N PHE A 136 8.27 -0.44 -6.11
CA PHE A 136 7.34 -1.34 -5.44
C PHE A 136 7.00 -0.79 -4.05
N TYR A 137 5.74 -0.45 -3.81
CA TYR A 137 5.30 0.34 -2.66
C TYR A 137 4.16 -0.33 -1.92
N GLY A 138 4.15 -0.20 -0.58
CA GLY A 138 3.05 -0.63 0.27
C GLY A 138 2.06 0.49 0.52
N LEU A 139 0.79 0.15 0.64
CA LEU A 139 -0.26 1.11 0.95
C LEU A 139 -0.78 0.97 2.38
N ASP A 140 -0.55 -0.17 3.04
CA ASP A 140 -1.17 -0.56 4.31
C ASP A 140 -0.42 -0.04 5.55
N LEU A 141 -1.07 -0.12 6.71
CA LEU A 141 -0.67 0.59 7.93
C LEU A 141 -0.33 -0.29 9.16
N TYR A 142 -0.33 -1.60 9.05
CA TYR A 142 -0.26 -2.46 10.23
C TYR A 142 1.12 -2.59 10.89
N ASN A 143 2.22 -2.45 10.13
CA ASN A 143 3.57 -2.67 10.66
C ASN A 143 4.18 -1.42 11.30
N MET A 144 3.52 -0.92 12.35
CA MET A 144 3.93 0.26 13.10
C MET A 144 5.34 0.13 13.67
N THR A 145 5.71 -1.04 14.18
CA THR A 145 7.03 -1.28 14.80
C THR A 145 8.17 -1.12 13.78
N ALA A 146 8.03 -1.69 12.58
CA ALA A 146 9.03 -1.52 11.53
C ALA A 146 9.09 -0.08 11.03
N SER A 147 7.95 0.63 10.98
CA SER A 147 7.90 2.04 10.63
C SER A 147 8.61 2.92 11.65
N ILE A 148 8.44 2.67 12.95
CA ILE A 148 9.19 3.36 14.02
C ILE A 148 10.69 3.15 13.81
N ALA A 149 11.13 1.91 13.59
CA ALA A 149 12.53 1.60 13.34
C ALA A 149 13.08 2.33 12.10
N ALA A 150 12.31 2.40 11.01
CA ALA A 150 12.69 3.09 9.78
C ALA A 150 12.84 4.61 9.99
N VAL A 151 11.89 5.26 10.67
CA VAL A 151 11.96 6.69 11.00
C VAL A 151 13.19 6.99 11.88
N LEU A 152 13.42 6.19 12.92
CA LEU A 152 14.55 6.39 13.81
C LEU A 152 15.90 6.20 13.09
N ALA A 153 16.01 5.18 12.24
CA ALA A 153 17.22 4.93 11.45
C ALA A 153 17.51 6.09 10.48
N TYR A 154 16.47 6.66 9.86
CA TYR A 154 16.62 7.82 9.01
C TYR A 154 17.11 9.03 9.82
N LEU A 155 16.42 9.38 10.92
CA LEU A 155 16.78 10.52 11.76
C LEU A 155 18.18 10.37 12.38
N ASP A 156 18.58 9.17 12.79
CA ASP A 156 19.96 8.91 13.28
C ASP A 156 21.01 9.29 12.25
N SER A 157 20.70 9.14 10.97
CA SER A 157 21.65 9.43 9.89
C SER A 157 21.70 10.91 9.50
N VAL A 158 20.63 11.69 9.73
CA VAL A 158 20.53 13.08 9.25
C VAL A 158 20.37 14.12 10.36
N ASP A 159 19.80 13.73 11.51
CA ASP A 159 19.49 14.60 12.64
C ASP A 159 19.41 13.79 13.96
N PRO A 160 20.58 13.43 14.56
CA PRO A 160 20.60 12.60 15.78
C PRO A 160 19.84 13.21 16.98
N GLU A 161 19.73 14.53 17.05
CA GLU A 161 18.98 15.22 18.11
C GLU A 161 17.49 14.98 17.94
N ALA A 162 16.96 15.13 16.70
CA ALA A 162 15.58 14.79 16.37
C ALA A 162 15.29 13.30 16.60
N ALA A 163 16.26 12.41 16.29
CA ALA A 163 16.14 10.98 16.59
C ALA A 163 15.97 10.69 18.08
N ALA A 164 16.74 11.36 18.93
CA ALA A 164 16.61 11.20 20.38
C ALA A 164 15.25 11.69 20.91
N ILE A 165 14.71 12.76 20.35
CA ILE A 165 13.37 13.25 20.65
C ILE A 165 12.30 12.24 20.20
N ALA A 166 12.39 11.76 18.96
CA ALA A 166 11.45 10.81 18.39
C ALA A 166 11.42 9.48 19.19
N ARG A 167 12.57 8.97 19.64
CA ARG A 167 12.63 7.78 20.52
C ARG A 167 11.83 7.95 21.80
N ARG A 168 11.98 9.10 22.46
CA ARG A 168 11.20 9.37 23.68
C ARG A 168 9.70 9.43 23.39
N ARG A 169 9.31 10.05 22.28
CA ARG A 169 7.90 10.20 21.90
C ARG A 169 7.25 8.88 21.50
N TYR A 170 7.96 8.03 20.74
CA TYR A 170 7.46 6.69 20.35
C TYR A 170 7.56 5.67 21.48
N GLY A 171 8.27 5.97 22.57
CA GLY A 171 8.44 5.07 23.71
C GLY A 171 7.13 4.62 24.36
N CYS A 172 6.06 5.41 24.27
CA CYS A 172 4.73 5.01 24.75
C CYS A 172 4.13 3.82 23.96
N LEU A 173 4.56 3.59 22.73
CA LEU A 173 4.11 2.48 21.87
C LEU A 173 4.94 1.21 22.06
N GLU A 174 6.13 1.30 22.68
CA GLU A 174 7.05 0.17 22.84
C GLU A 174 6.41 -1.03 23.57
N PRO A 175 5.62 -0.87 24.64
CA PRO A 175 4.98 -2.00 25.32
C PRO A 175 4.07 -2.82 24.42
N PHE A 176 3.57 -2.22 23.33
CA PHE A 176 2.62 -2.81 22.38
C PHE A 176 3.28 -3.30 21.07
N SER A 177 4.60 -3.24 20.97
CA SER A 177 5.36 -3.54 19.73
C SER A 177 5.14 -4.97 19.22
N ARG A 178 4.89 -5.93 20.09
CA ARG A 178 4.62 -7.34 19.74
C ARG A 178 3.14 -7.61 19.45
N GLU A 179 2.24 -6.85 20.06
CA GLU A 179 0.80 -7.00 19.94
C GLU A 179 0.13 -5.62 19.91
N PRO A 180 0.16 -4.90 18.77
CA PRO A 180 -0.40 -3.55 18.69
C PRO A 180 -1.90 -3.48 19.04
N ALA A 181 -2.66 -4.54 18.81
CA ALA A 181 -4.06 -4.61 19.23
C ALA A 181 -4.26 -4.50 20.75
N ALA A 182 -3.24 -4.84 21.56
CA ALA A 182 -3.29 -4.63 23.01
C ALA A 182 -3.38 -3.14 23.36
N TYR A 183 -2.79 -2.24 22.55
CA TYR A 183 -2.92 -0.80 22.73
C TYR A 183 -4.39 -0.36 22.66
N GLY A 184 -5.16 -0.85 21.68
CA GLY A 184 -6.59 -0.55 21.57
C GLY A 184 -7.41 -1.05 22.77
N ARG A 185 -7.09 -2.22 23.31
CA ARG A 185 -7.74 -2.73 24.55
C ARG A 185 -7.46 -1.86 25.77
N GLU A 186 -6.21 -1.41 25.90
CA GLU A 186 -5.83 -0.49 26.98
C GLU A 186 -6.50 0.88 26.82
N ALA A 187 -6.55 1.41 25.60
CA ALA A 187 -7.23 2.66 25.29
C ALA A 187 -8.73 2.61 25.63
N LEU A 188 -9.39 1.50 25.30
CA LEU A 188 -10.81 1.30 25.59
C LEU A 188 -11.10 1.21 27.08
N THR A 189 -10.23 0.54 27.86
CA THR A 189 -10.47 0.25 29.28
C THR A 189 -9.99 1.35 30.21
N LYS A 190 -8.92 2.07 29.85
CA LYS A 190 -8.25 3.07 30.69
C LYS A 190 -8.32 4.50 30.16
N GLY A 191 -8.99 4.73 29.02
CA GLY A 191 -9.03 6.04 28.37
C GLY A 191 -7.65 6.48 27.86
N TYR A 192 -6.89 5.57 27.27
CA TYR A 192 -5.48 5.74 26.90
C TYR A 192 -5.33 6.55 25.62
N ALA A 193 -5.16 7.85 25.72
CA ALA A 193 -4.81 8.72 24.60
C ALA A 193 -3.33 9.15 24.59
N MET A 194 -2.46 8.43 25.31
CA MET A 194 -1.12 8.91 25.65
C MET A 194 -0.13 8.95 24.50
N CYS A 195 -0.36 8.22 23.40
CA CYS A 195 0.57 8.18 22.27
C CYS A 195 0.15 9.10 21.11
N GLU A 196 -1.09 9.53 21.03
CA GLU A 196 -1.59 10.35 19.91
C GLU A 196 -0.78 11.65 19.74
N GLU A 197 -0.70 12.47 20.77
CA GLU A 197 0.00 13.75 20.70
C GLU A 197 1.51 13.61 20.44
N PRO A 198 2.26 12.76 21.17
CA PRO A 198 3.69 12.55 20.89
C PRO A 198 3.96 12.03 19.48
N VAL A 199 3.13 11.12 18.95
CA VAL A 199 3.25 10.57 17.60
C VAL A 199 3.00 11.65 16.55
N MET A 200 1.90 12.40 16.67
CA MET A 200 1.58 13.52 15.78
C MET A 200 2.64 14.60 15.82
N GLN A 201 3.18 14.93 16.99
CA GLN A 201 4.25 15.92 17.12
C GLN A 201 5.53 15.47 16.41
N SER A 202 5.86 14.17 16.43
CA SER A 202 7.02 13.64 15.70
C SER A 202 6.86 13.79 14.20
N LEU A 203 5.68 13.48 13.65
CA LEU A 203 5.37 13.68 12.23
C LEU A 203 5.46 15.16 11.85
N MET A 204 4.85 16.05 12.63
CA MET A 204 4.83 17.49 12.35
C MET A 204 6.23 18.10 12.36
N ASP A 205 7.11 17.69 13.26
CA ASP A 205 8.48 18.16 13.34
C ASP A 205 9.30 17.72 12.11
N MET A 206 9.10 16.50 11.62
CA MET A 206 9.71 16.04 10.36
C MET A 206 9.24 16.88 9.17
N LEU A 207 7.93 17.17 9.08
CA LEU A 207 7.38 17.96 7.99
C LEU A 207 7.86 19.44 8.04
N ARG A 208 8.03 20.01 9.22
CA ARG A 208 8.59 21.38 9.38
C ARG A 208 10.03 21.47 8.88
N LYS A 209 10.82 20.41 9.03
CA LYS A 209 12.21 20.35 8.56
C LYS A 209 12.34 19.85 7.11
N GLN A 210 11.23 19.71 6.39
CA GLN A 210 11.20 19.12 5.04
C GLN A 210 12.24 19.69 4.09
N LEU A 211 12.38 21.01 4.02
CA LEU A 211 13.32 21.67 3.09
C LEU A 211 14.77 21.30 3.36
N ASP A 212 15.14 21.11 4.61
CA ASP A 212 16.49 20.72 5.00
C ASP A 212 16.74 19.23 4.69
N TYR A 213 15.78 18.38 4.99
CA TYR A 213 15.91 16.92 4.80
C TYR A 213 15.89 16.52 3.33
N VAL A 214 15.04 17.12 2.50
CA VAL A 214 14.97 16.84 1.04
C VAL A 214 16.31 17.17 0.34
N ARG A 215 17.06 18.17 0.81
CA ARG A 215 18.37 18.53 0.24
C ARG A 215 19.42 17.42 0.46
N HIS A 216 19.28 16.60 1.49
CA HIS A 216 20.21 15.48 1.74
C HIS A 216 19.90 14.29 0.84
N ASP A 217 18.65 13.81 0.84
CA ASP A 217 18.20 12.68 0.03
C ASP A 217 16.65 12.67 0.02
N GLY A 218 16.07 13.10 -1.11
CA GLY A 218 14.62 13.23 -1.25
C GLY A 218 13.90 11.88 -1.17
N ASP A 219 14.47 10.80 -1.73
CA ASP A 219 13.87 9.46 -1.72
C ASP A 219 13.81 8.90 -0.29
N ARG A 220 14.91 9.04 0.46
CA ARG A 220 14.96 8.61 1.86
C ARG A 220 14.07 9.43 2.76
N PHE A 221 13.97 10.73 2.53
CA PHE A 221 13.04 11.60 3.26
C PHE A 221 11.58 11.22 2.97
N PHE A 222 11.24 10.95 1.70
CA PHE A 222 9.91 10.49 1.32
C PHE A 222 9.57 9.18 2.03
N ASP A 223 10.44 8.16 2.00
CA ASP A 223 10.27 6.90 2.71
C ASP A 223 10.06 7.10 4.22
N ALA A 224 10.91 7.90 4.87
CA ALA A 224 10.79 8.19 6.29
C ALA A 224 9.48 8.92 6.64
N THR A 225 9.03 9.82 5.78
CA THR A 225 7.77 10.55 5.97
C THR A 225 6.55 9.62 5.82
N GLN A 226 6.55 8.69 4.87
CA GLN A 226 5.49 7.70 4.75
C GLN A 226 5.45 6.79 5.99
N ASN A 227 6.59 6.35 6.49
CA ASN A 227 6.67 5.59 7.74
C ASN A 227 6.13 6.40 8.94
N ALA A 228 6.44 7.68 9.05
CA ALA A 228 5.93 8.53 10.14
C ALA A 228 4.40 8.74 10.06
N ARG A 229 3.84 8.84 8.86
CA ARG A 229 2.39 8.89 8.63
C ARG A 229 1.72 7.56 8.99
N LEU A 230 2.34 6.45 8.57
CA LEU A 230 1.87 5.11 8.94
C LEU A 230 1.80 4.97 10.47
N ILE A 231 2.82 5.42 11.22
CA ILE A 231 2.80 5.35 12.69
C ILE A 231 1.60 6.12 13.25
N ALA A 232 1.33 7.33 12.73
CA ALA A 232 0.22 8.16 13.20
C ALA A 232 -1.14 7.50 12.92
N ASP A 233 -1.33 6.98 11.72
CA ASP A 233 -2.59 6.33 11.32
C ASP A 233 -2.74 4.96 11.97
N ALA A 234 -1.66 4.20 12.17
CA ALA A 234 -1.66 2.93 12.90
C ALA A 234 -2.01 3.12 14.39
N GLU A 235 -1.43 4.13 15.03
CA GLU A 235 -1.80 4.49 16.41
C GLU A 235 -3.31 4.72 16.51
N ARG A 236 -3.85 5.57 15.63
CA ARG A 236 -5.27 5.87 15.59
C ARG A 236 -6.10 4.63 15.27
N TYR A 237 -5.68 3.80 14.27
CA TYR A 237 -6.36 2.56 13.90
C TYR A 237 -6.47 1.61 15.09
N TYR A 238 -5.36 1.31 15.77
CA TYR A 238 -5.38 0.40 16.92
C TYR A 238 -6.16 0.97 18.09
N ARG A 239 -6.11 2.27 18.32
CA ARG A 239 -6.87 2.95 19.38
C ARG A 239 -8.37 2.84 19.18
N ILE A 240 -8.86 2.90 17.94
CA ILE A 240 -10.31 2.91 17.65
C ILE A 240 -10.86 1.55 17.20
N MET A 241 -10.03 0.54 16.95
CA MET A 241 -10.48 -0.72 16.34
C MET A 241 -11.57 -1.47 17.12
N TYR A 242 -11.71 -1.20 18.40
CA TYR A 242 -12.73 -1.80 19.27
C TYR A 242 -14.00 -0.92 19.44
N TYR A 243 -14.03 0.29 18.87
CA TYR A 243 -15.21 1.16 18.94
C TYR A 243 -16.25 0.86 17.83
N GLY A 244 -15.83 0.13 16.80
CA GLY A 244 -16.68 -0.28 15.69
C GLY A 244 -15.87 -0.58 14.44
N ALA A 245 -16.18 -1.68 13.78
CA ALA A 245 -15.41 -2.17 12.62
C ALA A 245 -15.37 -1.15 11.47
N HIS A 246 -16.45 -0.41 11.24
CA HIS A 246 -16.52 0.58 10.17
C HIS A 246 -15.54 1.75 10.36
N HIS A 247 -15.32 2.21 11.59
CA HIS A 247 -14.38 3.32 11.85
C HIS A 247 -12.94 2.96 11.52
N SER A 248 -12.50 1.77 11.95
CA SER A 248 -11.14 1.30 11.68
C SER A 248 -10.94 0.92 10.22
N TRP A 249 -11.99 0.35 9.57
CA TRP A 249 -11.95 0.03 8.15
C TRP A 249 -11.78 1.29 7.29
N ASN A 250 -12.64 2.28 7.47
CA ASN A 250 -12.55 3.54 6.72
C ASN A 250 -11.23 4.26 6.94
N LEU A 251 -10.71 4.25 8.17
CA LEU A 251 -9.40 4.83 8.45
C LEU A 251 -8.29 4.12 7.67
N ARG A 252 -8.35 2.78 7.57
CA ARG A 252 -7.40 2.00 6.78
C ARG A 252 -7.52 2.32 5.28
N ASP A 253 -8.73 2.35 4.73
CA ASP A 253 -8.95 2.68 3.32
C ASP A 253 -8.49 4.10 3.00
N ASN A 254 -8.81 5.08 3.83
CA ASN A 254 -8.32 6.45 3.68
C ASN A 254 -6.80 6.52 3.74
N HIS A 255 -6.15 5.79 4.65
CA HIS A 255 -4.69 5.72 4.70
C HIS A 255 -4.09 5.17 3.40
N MET A 256 -4.67 4.08 2.85
CA MET A 256 -4.22 3.48 1.59
C MET A 256 -4.40 4.46 0.43
N PHE A 257 -5.52 5.13 0.34
CA PHE A 257 -5.81 6.13 -0.68
C PHE A 257 -4.88 7.34 -0.58
N ASP A 258 -4.72 7.93 0.59
CA ASP A 258 -3.82 9.05 0.83
C ASP A 258 -2.35 8.70 0.52
N THR A 259 -1.96 7.45 0.82
CA THR A 259 -0.61 6.95 0.50
C THR A 259 -0.43 6.85 -1.01
N LEU A 260 -1.43 6.37 -1.74
CA LEU A 260 -1.44 6.33 -3.20
C LEU A 260 -1.36 7.74 -3.80
N GLN A 261 -2.15 8.68 -3.31
CA GLN A 261 -2.11 10.08 -3.78
C GLN A 261 -0.73 10.71 -3.57
N ARG A 262 -0.11 10.52 -2.40
CA ARG A 262 1.23 11.02 -2.10
C ARG A 262 2.29 10.37 -3.00
N LEU A 263 2.16 9.07 -3.25
CA LEU A 263 3.06 8.35 -4.15
C LEU A 263 2.98 8.90 -5.58
N MET A 264 1.77 9.13 -6.09
CA MET A 264 1.57 9.72 -7.41
C MET A 264 2.06 11.17 -7.50
N ALA A 265 1.87 11.96 -6.44
CA ALA A 265 2.41 13.31 -6.37
C ALA A 265 3.95 13.31 -6.37
N TRP A 266 4.57 12.36 -5.65
CA TRP A 266 6.01 12.15 -5.63
C TRP A 266 6.56 11.76 -7.01
N GLY A 267 5.90 10.83 -7.71
CA GLY A 267 6.26 10.39 -9.06
C GLY A 267 6.03 11.44 -10.16
N GLY A 268 5.31 12.52 -9.84
CA GLY A 268 5.02 13.61 -10.76
C GLY A 268 3.77 13.39 -11.64
N LYS A 269 3.47 14.40 -12.45
CA LYS A 269 2.22 14.48 -13.24
C LYS A 269 2.02 13.34 -14.24
N ASP A 270 3.10 12.78 -14.73
CA ASP A 270 3.10 11.73 -15.76
C ASP A 270 3.26 10.32 -15.17
N SER A 271 3.31 10.21 -13.83
CA SER A 271 3.45 8.92 -13.16
C SER A 271 2.23 8.03 -13.39
N LYS A 272 2.49 6.73 -13.56
CA LYS A 272 1.48 5.69 -13.73
C LYS A 272 1.70 4.57 -12.72
N VAL A 273 0.62 4.14 -12.07
CA VAL A 273 0.66 3.13 -11.01
C VAL A 273 -0.32 2.00 -11.28
N VAL A 274 0.12 0.77 -11.01
CA VAL A 274 -0.76 -0.39 -10.89
C VAL A 274 -0.95 -0.69 -9.43
N VAL A 275 -2.20 -0.81 -8.98
CA VAL A 275 -2.56 -1.14 -7.60
C VAL A 275 -3.01 -2.60 -7.50
N TRP A 276 -2.47 -3.35 -6.54
CA TRP A 276 -2.90 -4.71 -6.19
C TRP A 276 -3.52 -4.69 -4.81
N ALA A 277 -4.83 -4.87 -4.73
CA ALA A 277 -5.55 -4.94 -3.47
C ALA A 277 -6.74 -5.90 -3.58
N HIS A 278 -7.31 -6.27 -2.45
CA HIS A 278 -8.55 -7.04 -2.43
C HIS A 278 -9.71 -6.22 -3.00
N ASN A 279 -10.68 -6.89 -3.61
CA ASN A 279 -11.86 -6.23 -4.21
C ASN A 279 -12.62 -5.34 -3.22
N SER A 280 -12.57 -5.66 -1.92
CA SER A 280 -13.21 -4.85 -0.88
C SER A 280 -12.57 -3.48 -0.66
N HIS A 281 -11.35 -3.25 -1.16
CA HIS A 281 -10.64 -1.97 -1.05
C HIS A 281 -10.69 -1.13 -2.33
N ILE A 282 -10.98 -1.75 -3.48
CA ILE A 282 -10.92 -1.09 -4.78
C ILE A 282 -12.23 -1.18 -5.57
N GLY A 283 -13.23 -1.90 -5.04
CA GLY A 283 -14.57 -1.99 -5.62
C GLY A 283 -15.52 -0.93 -5.07
N ASP A 284 -16.59 -0.65 -5.80
CA ASP A 284 -17.66 0.22 -5.30
C ASP A 284 -18.45 -0.50 -4.19
N ALA A 285 -18.15 -0.16 -2.94
CA ALA A 285 -18.74 -0.78 -1.76
C ALA A 285 -20.26 -0.59 -1.66
N ARG A 286 -20.84 0.43 -2.33
CA ARG A 286 -22.30 0.70 -2.33
C ARG A 286 -23.11 -0.48 -2.87
N TYR A 287 -22.53 -1.29 -3.74
CA TYR A 287 -23.17 -2.45 -4.37
C TYR A 287 -22.76 -3.79 -3.77
N THR A 288 -22.16 -3.77 -2.58
CA THR A 288 -21.71 -4.97 -1.86
C THR A 288 -22.37 -5.07 -0.48
N ASP A 289 -22.32 -6.24 0.16
CA ASP A 289 -22.75 -6.41 1.55
C ASP A 289 -22.00 -5.48 2.51
N MET A 290 -20.79 -5.07 2.16
CA MET A 290 -20.00 -4.10 2.94
C MET A 290 -20.63 -2.71 2.92
N GLY A 291 -21.28 -2.29 1.83
CA GLY A 291 -22.00 -1.02 1.73
C GLY A 291 -23.19 -0.94 2.68
N THR A 292 -23.81 -2.07 3.04
CA THR A 292 -24.91 -2.13 4.02
C THR A 292 -24.43 -2.13 5.47
N CYS A 293 -23.24 -2.66 5.72
CA CYS A 293 -22.62 -2.79 7.05
C CYS A 293 -21.60 -1.69 7.36
N LEU A 294 -20.97 -1.12 6.31
CA LEU A 294 -19.82 -0.21 6.37
C LEU A 294 -20.12 1.02 5.51
N LEU A 295 -21.17 1.76 5.84
CA LEU A 295 -21.79 2.83 5.05
C LEU A 295 -20.86 3.95 4.54
N TYR A 296 -19.55 3.93 4.84
CA TYR A 296 -18.60 5.01 4.56
C TYR A 296 -17.37 4.61 3.78
N THR A 297 -17.29 3.39 3.25
CA THR A 297 -16.15 2.98 2.42
C THR A 297 -16.20 3.58 1.01
N SER A 298 -17.32 4.18 0.64
CA SER A 298 -17.55 4.71 -0.71
C SER A 298 -16.77 5.99 -1.03
N ASP A 299 -16.49 6.85 -0.06
CA ASP A 299 -15.89 8.15 -0.36
C ASP A 299 -14.47 8.04 -0.93
N ALA A 300 -13.65 7.15 -0.41
CA ALA A 300 -12.29 6.96 -0.93
C ALA A 300 -12.26 6.30 -2.32
N ALA A 301 -13.24 5.42 -2.61
CA ALA A 301 -13.34 4.77 -3.91
C ALA A 301 -13.98 5.68 -4.97
N ASP A 302 -14.93 6.53 -4.58
CA ASP A 302 -15.57 7.49 -5.49
C ASP A 302 -14.60 8.55 -5.99
N ASP A 303 -13.66 9.02 -5.15
CA ASP A 303 -12.62 9.97 -5.54
C ASP A 303 -11.57 9.39 -6.50
N LEU A 304 -11.45 8.05 -6.57
CA LEU A 304 -10.54 7.36 -7.51
C LEU A 304 -11.19 7.08 -8.87
N LEU A 305 -12.52 7.05 -8.94
CA LEU A 305 -13.27 6.69 -10.15
C LEU A 305 -13.76 7.91 -10.94
N CYS A 306 -13.50 9.11 -10.46
CA CYS A 306 -13.76 10.39 -11.17
C CYS A 306 -12.47 10.97 -11.85
#